data_c4b31d7baad0f627b2b954003592d1d0
#
_entry.id   c4b31d7baad0f627b2b954003592d1d0
#
_cell.length_a   1.000
_cell.length_b   1.000
_cell.length_c   1.000
_cell.angle_alpha   90.00
_cell.angle_beta   90.00
_cell.angle_gamma   90.00
#
_symmetry.space_group_name_H-M   'P 1'
#
loop_
_entity.id
_entity.type
_entity.pdbx_description
1 polymer ?
#
loop_
_entity_poly.entity_id
_entity_poly.type
_entity_poly.pdbx_seq_one_letter_code
_entity_poly.pdbx_strand_id
1 'polypeptide(L)'
;MEIQKTIVGTVMKGALIGRKIGFPTINVAFNTLDLPYGVYASRVWTDQGVYKGALHFGPRRVLNLEEPCLEVHLLDFSDDLYGQKVKIEIFHKIRDTQDFESMESLKKQIRLDVDAIRATEIPLK
;
A
#
# COMPACT_ATOMS: atom_id res chain seq x y z
N MET A 1 19.30 1.91 -0.14
CA MET A 1 17.93 2.43 -0.44
C MET A 1 17.51 3.36 0.68
N GLU A 2 17.05 4.52 0.33
CA GLU A 2 16.80 5.58 1.28
C GLU A 2 15.33 5.65 1.68
N ILE A 3 15.06 5.74 2.99
CA ILE A 3 13.71 5.90 3.51
C ILE A 3 13.30 7.36 3.36
N GLN A 4 12.21 7.64 2.65
CA GLN A 4 11.68 8.99 2.49
C GLN A 4 10.81 9.39 3.68
N LYS A 5 10.00 8.47 4.18
CA LYS A 5 9.08 8.69 5.30
C LYS A 5 8.92 7.43 6.10
N THR A 6 8.69 7.59 7.39
CA THR A 6 8.31 6.49 8.29
C THR A 6 7.00 6.87 8.97
N ILE A 7 6.04 5.95 8.93
CA ILE A 7 4.73 6.14 9.53
C ILE A 7 4.49 5.02 10.52
N VAL A 8 4.01 5.36 11.70
CA VAL A 8 3.49 4.38 12.66
C VAL A 8 2.00 4.65 12.81
N GLY A 9 1.20 3.64 12.59
CA GLY A 9 -0.24 3.79 12.68
C GLY A 9 -0.95 2.49 12.93
N THR A 10 -2.25 2.60 13.17
CA THR A 10 -3.11 1.46 13.43
C THR A 10 -3.85 1.08 12.16
N VAL A 11 -3.91 -0.22 11.89
CA VAL A 11 -4.63 -0.76 10.73
C VAL A 11 -6.13 -0.61 10.98
N MET A 12 -6.83 0.01 10.05
CA MET A 12 -8.27 0.25 10.11
C MET A 12 -9.01 -0.65 9.15
N LYS A 13 -10.31 -0.77 9.34
CA LYS A 13 -11.18 -1.32 8.31
C LYS A 13 -11.22 -0.35 7.14
N GLY A 14 -10.99 -0.88 5.93
CA GLY A 14 -11.09 -0.10 4.71
C GLY A 14 -12.09 -0.73 3.76
N ALA A 15 -12.14 -0.18 2.54
CA ALA A 15 -12.90 -0.78 1.46
C ALA A 15 -12.24 -2.11 1.10
N LEU A 16 -12.98 -3.20 1.12
CA LEU A 16 -12.43 -4.55 0.90
C LEU A 16 -12.22 -4.87 -0.58
N ILE A 17 -12.02 -3.85 -1.42
CA ILE A 17 -11.93 -4.02 -2.86
C ILE A 17 -10.68 -4.80 -3.29
N GLY A 18 -9.55 -4.56 -2.62
CA GLY A 18 -8.32 -5.28 -2.92
C GLY A 18 -8.48 -6.78 -2.73
N ARG A 19 -9.26 -7.18 -1.72
CA ARG A 19 -9.56 -8.60 -1.47
C ARG A 19 -10.37 -9.20 -2.61
N LYS A 20 -11.32 -8.43 -3.17
CA LYS A 20 -12.15 -8.89 -4.28
C LYS A 20 -11.35 -9.12 -5.55
N ILE A 21 -10.30 -8.34 -5.78
CA ILE A 21 -9.47 -8.46 -6.99
C ILE A 21 -8.17 -9.24 -6.73
N GLY A 22 -8.03 -9.86 -5.57
CA GLY A 22 -6.91 -10.74 -5.27
C GLY A 22 -5.67 -10.05 -4.69
N PHE A 23 -5.76 -8.78 -4.32
CA PHE A 23 -4.66 -8.03 -3.72
C PHE A 23 -5.14 -7.33 -2.46
N PRO A 24 -5.36 -8.09 -1.36
CA PRO A 24 -5.84 -7.48 -0.12
C PRO A 24 -4.85 -6.45 0.41
N THR A 25 -5.39 -5.35 0.92
CA THR A 25 -4.60 -4.25 1.46
C THR A 25 -4.93 -3.99 2.92
N ILE A 26 -3.97 -3.43 3.64
CA ILE A 26 -4.22 -2.82 4.93
C ILE A 26 -4.44 -1.32 4.71
N ASN A 27 -5.37 -0.74 5.46
CA ASN A 27 -5.63 0.70 5.47
C ASN A 27 -5.10 1.26 6.77
N VAL A 28 -4.33 2.35 6.70
CA VAL A 28 -3.70 2.93 7.87
C VAL A 28 -4.15 4.37 8.03
N ALA A 29 -4.55 4.72 9.25
CA ALA A 29 -4.93 6.08 9.58
C ALA A 29 -3.72 7.00 9.53
N PHE A 30 -3.92 8.19 9.01
CA PHE A 30 -2.89 9.23 9.01
C PHE A 30 -3.57 10.59 9.16
N ASN A 31 -2.88 11.55 9.78
CA ASN A 31 -3.39 12.91 9.89
C ASN A 31 -2.98 13.72 8.68
N THR A 32 -1.68 13.88 8.49
CA THR A 32 -1.10 14.62 7.38
C THR A 32 0.12 13.86 6.90
N LEU A 33 0.20 13.66 5.60
CA LEU A 33 1.34 12.98 5.00
C LEU A 33 1.94 13.89 3.94
N ASP A 34 3.12 14.43 4.25
CA ASP A 34 3.86 15.29 3.33
C ASP A 34 4.60 14.42 2.32
N LEU A 35 3.85 13.95 1.33
CA LEU A 35 4.35 13.04 0.31
C LEU A 35 3.47 13.21 -0.92
N PRO A 36 4.03 13.30 -2.13
CA PRO A 36 3.22 13.34 -3.34
C PRO A 36 2.37 12.08 -3.49
N TYR A 37 1.20 12.23 -4.06
CA TYR A 37 0.35 11.07 -4.37
C TYR A 37 1.11 10.12 -5.30
N GLY A 38 0.96 8.84 -5.06
CA GLY A 38 1.61 7.84 -5.89
C GLY A 38 1.57 6.45 -5.30
N VAL A 39 2.21 5.54 -6.00
CA VAL A 39 2.46 4.19 -5.54
C VAL A 39 3.94 4.08 -5.22
N TYR A 40 4.24 3.56 -4.05
CA TYR A 40 5.59 3.54 -3.50
C TYR A 40 6.01 2.14 -3.08
N ALA A 41 7.29 1.85 -3.22
CA ALA A 41 7.89 0.70 -2.57
C ALA A 41 7.96 0.99 -1.07
N SER A 42 7.66 -0.01 -0.26
CA SER A 42 7.63 0.13 1.19
C SER A 42 8.05 -1.15 1.89
N ARG A 43 8.34 -1.00 3.18
CA ARG A 43 8.61 -2.11 4.09
C ARG A 43 7.72 -1.93 5.31
N VAL A 44 6.97 -2.97 5.64
CA VAL A 44 5.99 -2.91 6.73
C VAL A 44 6.42 -3.86 7.85
N TRP A 45 6.59 -3.29 9.04
CA TRP A 45 6.94 -4.03 10.25
C TRP A 45 5.67 -4.31 11.03
N THR A 46 5.40 -5.60 11.24
CA THR A 46 4.24 -6.07 11.99
C THR A 46 4.71 -6.95 13.14
N ASP A 47 3.80 -7.35 14.03
CA ASP A 47 4.11 -8.30 15.09
C ASP A 47 4.37 -9.72 14.56
N GLN A 48 4.01 -9.99 13.31
CA GLN A 48 4.21 -11.31 12.68
C GLN A 48 5.44 -11.35 11.78
N GLY A 49 6.10 -10.22 11.55
CA GLY A 49 7.26 -10.16 10.70
C GLY A 49 7.33 -8.88 9.88
N VAL A 50 8.22 -8.88 8.90
CA VAL A 50 8.52 -7.73 8.06
C VAL A 50 8.24 -8.11 6.60
N TYR A 51 7.55 -7.26 5.88
CA TYR A 51 7.08 -7.56 4.53
C TYR A 51 7.33 -6.39 3.59
N LYS A 52 7.59 -6.69 2.33
CA LYS A 52 7.56 -5.68 1.27
C LYS A 52 6.10 -5.27 1.06
N GLY A 53 5.89 -4.02 0.72
CA GLY A 53 4.55 -3.51 0.48
C GLY A 53 4.46 -2.65 -0.75
N ALA A 54 3.35 -2.81 -1.48
CA ALA A 54 2.95 -1.90 -2.53
C ALA A 54 2.03 -0.87 -1.88
N LEU A 55 2.55 0.33 -1.65
CA LEU A 55 1.84 1.38 -0.93
C LEU A 55 1.19 2.36 -1.91
N HIS A 56 -0.10 2.58 -1.73
CA HIS A 56 -0.85 3.59 -2.46
C HIS A 56 -1.19 4.74 -1.53
N PHE A 57 -0.85 5.96 -1.93
CA PHE A 57 -1.26 7.17 -1.25
C PHE A 57 -1.95 8.08 -2.24
N GLY A 58 -3.23 8.38 -2.01
CA GLY A 58 -4.02 9.23 -2.88
C GLY A 58 -5.47 8.76 -2.96
N PRO A 59 -6.30 9.45 -3.77
CA PRO A 59 -7.68 9.06 -3.94
C PRO A 59 -7.82 7.76 -4.76
N ARG A 60 -8.95 7.08 -4.60
CA ARG A 60 -9.33 5.90 -5.38
C ARG A 60 -10.62 6.21 -6.13
N ARG A 61 -10.52 6.92 -7.24
CA ARG A 61 -11.69 7.41 -7.98
C ARG A 61 -12.51 6.30 -8.61
N VAL A 62 -11.89 5.18 -8.95
CA VAL A 62 -12.62 4.00 -9.45
C VAL A 62 -13.63 3.50 -8.42
N LEU A 63 -13.46 3.84 -7.14
CA LEU A 63 -14.36 3.49 -6.05
C LEU A 63 -15.16 4.70 -5.56
N ASN A 64 -15.15 5.82 -6.31
CA ASN A 64 -15.74 7.09 -5.91
C ASN A 64 -15.17 7.63 -4.59
N LEU A 65 -13.90 7.32 -4.30
CA LEU A 65 -13.21 7.80 -3.11
C LEU A 65 -12.32 8.98 -3.49
N GLU A 66 -12.81 10.20 -3.28
CA GLU A 66 -12.10 11.44 -3.58
C GLU A 66 -11.09 11.81 -2.49
N GLU A 67 -11.36 11.43 -1.24
CA GLU A 67 -10.43 11.65 -0.15
C GLU A 67 -9.20 10.76 -0.32
N PRO A 68 -7.98 11.26 -0.05
CA PRO A 68 -6.79 10.42 -0.14
C PRO A 68 -6.82 9.31 0.92
N CYS A 69 -6.43 8.12 0.51
CA CYS A 69 -6.29 6.98 1.41
C CYS A 69 -4.84 6.51 1.42
N LEU A 70 -4.47 5.83 2.48
CA LEU A 70 -3.17 5.20 2.63
C LEU A 70 -3.40 3.70 2.76
N GLU A 71 -3.07 2.97 1.71
CA GLU A 71 -3.28 1.53 1.64
C GLU A 71 -1.96 0.85 1.30
N VAL A 72 -1.73 -0.33 1.87
CA VAL A 72 -0.55 -1.12 1.53
C VAL A 72 -0.96 -2.56 1.27
N HIS A 73 -0.59 -3.08 0.10
CA HIS A 73 -0.66 -4.51 -0.17
C HIS A 73 0.66 -5.14 0.26
N LEU A 74 0.63 -6.01 1.28
CA LEU A 74 1.81 -6.71 1.76
C LEU A 74 2.06 -7.93 0.89
N LEU A 75 3.27 -8.03 0.36
CA LEU A 75 3.67 -9.19 -0.45
C LEU A 75 3.89 -10.40 0.45
N ASP A 76 3.42 -11.56 0.01
CA ASP A 76 3.62 -12.85 0.69
C ASP A 76 3.04 -12.88 2.12
N PHE A 77 1.94 -12.15 2.30
CA PHE A 77 1.22 -12.08 3.56
C PHE A 77 -0.27 -12.24 3.31
N SER A 78 -0.96 -13.05 4.09
CA SER A 78 -2.37 -13.35 3.86
C SER A 78 -3.24 -13.28 5.12
N ASP A 79 -2.68 -12.82 6.23
CA ASP A 79 -3.43 -12.72 7.49
C ASP A 79 -4.07 -11.34 7.65
N ASP A 80 -4.84 -11.15 8.72
CA ASP A 80 -5.51 -9.90 9.03
C ASP A 80 -4.75 -9.15 10.12
N LEU A 81 -4.51 -7.86 9.87
CA LEU A 81 -3.82 -6.98 10.82
C LEU A 81 -4.74 -5.91 11.42
N TYR A 82 -6.05 -6.04 11.21
CA TYR A 82 -7.02 -5.06 11.71
C TYR A 82 -6.82 -4.78 13.21
N GLY A 83 -6.73 -3.50 13.56
CA GLY A 83 -6.56 -3.07 14.95
C GLY A 83 -5.13 -3.09 15.45
N GLN A 84 -4.21 -3.65 14.68
CA GLN A 84 -2.81 -3.74 15.08
C GLN A 84 -2.03 -2.50 14.66
N LYS A 85 -0.98 -2.21 15.41
CA LYS A 85 -0.06 -1.12 15.09
C LYS A 85 1.03 -1.66 14.17
N VAL A 86 1.33 -0.90 13.12
CA VAL A 86 2.38 -1.24 12.15
C VAL A 86 3.30 -0.04 11.97
N LYS A 87 4.54 -0.32 11.57
CA LYS A 87 5.50 0.70 11.15
C LYS A 87 5.73 0.54 9.66
N ILE A 88 5.53 1.61 8.91
CA ILE A 88 5.69 1.62 7.46
C ILE A 88 6.85 2.54 7.10
N GLU A 89 7.82 1.99 6.39
CA GLU A 89 8.94 2.75 5.84
C GLU A 89 8.73 2.87 4.35
N ILE A 90 8.64 4.11 3.85
CA ILE A 90 8.32 4.42 2.46
C ILE A 90 9.61 4.77 1.72
N PHE A 91 9.87 4.07 0.63
CA PHE A 91 11.07 4.26 -0.19
C PHE A 91 10.74 5.11 -1.43
N HIS A 92 11.14 4.69 -2.60
CA HIS A 92 10.95 5.48 -3.81
C HIS A 92 9.56 5.30 -4.42
N LYS A 93 9.12 6.33 -5.12
CA LYS A 93 7.87 6.28 -5.87
C LYS A 93 8.06 5.43 -7.13
N ILE A 94 7.13 4.52 -7.36
CA ILE A 94 7.12 3.65 -8.54
C ILE A 94 6.38 4.31 -9.69
N ARG A 95 5.26 4.96 -9.39
CA ARG A 95 4.46 5.65 -10.38
C ARG A 95 3.50 6.63 -9.71
N ASP A 96 2.96 7.55 -10.50
CA ASP A 96 1.90 8.43 -10.04
C ASP A 96 0.59 7.67 -9.93
N THR A 97 -0.35 8.21 -9.15
CA THR A 97 -1.70 7.68 -9.12
C THR A 97 -2.35 7.91 -10.48
N GLN A 98 -3.25 7.02 -10.85
CA GLN A 98 -4.00 7.17 -12.09
C GLN A 98 -5.43 6.66 -11.91
N ASP A 99 -6.32 7.13 -12.75
CA ASP A 99 -7.70 6.67 -12.78
C ASP A 99 -7.80 5.44 -13.66
N PHE A 100 -8.72 4.53 -13.33
CA PHE A 100 -8.93 3.30 -14.07
C PHE A 100 -10.38 3.23 -14.55
N GLU A 101 -10.56 2.78 -15.78
CA GLU A 101 -11.88 2.64 -16.37
C GLU A 101 -12.64 1.46 -15.77
N SER A 102 -11.95 0.48 -15.22
CA SER A 102 -12.58 -0.74 -14.72
C SER A 102 -11.73 -1.38 -13.62
N MET A 103 -12.33 -2.31 -12.87
CA MET A 103 -11.62 -3.11 -11.89
C MET A 103 -10.55 -3.98 -12.55
N GLU A 104 -10.80 -4.43 -13.78
CA GLU A 104 -9.83 -5.22 -14.54
C GLU A 104 -8.55 -4.42 -14.83
N SER A 105 -8.70 -3.16 -15.24
CA SER A 105 -7.56 -2.28 -15.49
C SER A 105 -6.78 -2.02 -14.20
N LEU A 106 -7.48 -1.77 -13.11
CA LEU A 106 -6.86 -1.58 -11.78
C LEU A 106 -6.09 -2.82 -11.37
N LYS A 107 -6.68 -3.99 -11.51
CA LYS A 107 -6.05 -5.27 -11.15
C LYS A 107 -4.76 -5.50 -11.92
N LYS A 108 -4.77 -5.23 -13.23
CA LYS A 108 -3.58 -5.37 -14.07
C LYS A 108 -2.46 -4.47 -13.59
N GLN A 109 -2.78 -3.21 -13.27
CA GLN A 109 -1.77 -2.26 -12.80
C GLN A 109 -1.22 -2.65 -11.44
N ILE A 110 -2.05 -3.11 -10.52
CA ILE A 110 -1.58 -3.56 -9.20
C ILE A 110 -0.63 -4.74 -9.36
N ARG A 111 -0.91 -5.66 -10.28
CA ARG A 111 -0.01 -6.79 -10.54
C ARG A 111 1.35 -6.32 -11.00
N LEU A 112 1.40 -5.32 -11.90
CA LEU A 112 2.66 -4.74 -12.34
C LEU A 112 3.39 -4.05 -11.19
N ASP A 113 2.68 -3.35 -10.32
CA ASP A 113 3.26 -2.72 -9.15
C ASP A 113 3.89 -3.75 -8.22
N VAL A 114 3.17 -4.84 -7.95
CA VAL A 114 3.67 -5.93 -7.10
C VAL A 114 4.93 -6.54 -7.71
N ASP A 115 4.94 -6.78 -9.01
CA ASP A 115 6.10 -7.35 -9.69
C ASP A 115 7.31 -6.42 -9.56
N ALA A 116 7.11 -5.12 -9.73
CA ALA A 116 8.18 -4.13 -9.60
C ALA A 116 8.75 -4.11 -8.18
N ILE A 117 7.87 -4.17 -7.17
CA ILE A 117 8.29 -4.16 -5.77
C ILE A 117 8.98 -5.46 -5.39
N ARG A 118 8.48 -6.59 -5.90
CA ARG A 118 9.10 -7.89 -5.65
C ARG A 118 10.53 -7.91 -6.19
N ALA A 119 10.78 -7.26 -7.33
CA ALA A 119 12.10 -7.17 -7.93
C ALA A 119 13.01 -6.15 -7.23
N THR A 120 12.48 -5.29 -6.39
CA THR A 120 13.26 -4.29 -5.66
C THR A 120 13.89 -4.93 -4.43
N GLU A 121 15.19 -4.72 -4.24
CA GLU A 121 15.87 -5.23 -3.04
C GLU A 121 15.53 -4.37 -1.83
N ILE A 122 14.76 -4.94 -0.92
CA ILE A 122 14.40 -4.32 0.35
C ILE A 122 14.74 -5.32 1.45
N PRO A 123 15.71 -5.02 2.32
CA PRO A 123 16.04 -5.93 3.41
C PRO A 123 14.84 -6.11 4.35
N LEU A 124 14.56 -7.37 4.70
CA LEU A 124 13.44 -7.72 5.59
C LEU A 124 13.92 -8.19 6.96
N LYS A 125 15.06 -7.68 7.36
CA LYS A 125 15.63 -8.01 8.67
C LYS A 125 16.05 -6.74 9.41
#